data_7bdab5b0101da303f593a21c66b52d0a
#
_entry.id   7bdab5b0101da303f593a21c66b52d0a
#
_cell.length_a   1.000
_cell.length_b   1.000
_cell.length_c   1.000
_cell.angle_alpha   90.00
_cell.angle_beta   90.00
_cell.angle_gamma   90.00
#
_symmetry.space_group_name_H-M   'P 1'
#
loop_
_entity.id
_entity.type
_entity.pdbx_description
1 polymer ?
#
loop_
_entity_poly.entity_id
_entity_poly.type
_entity_poly.pdbx_seq_one_letter_code
_entity_poly.pdbx_strand_id
1 'polypeptide(L)'
;SCSDDDDNTPAIKFNPSTVSVAVGGTQNVKVAGGDGTYTAKSSDDKTATVTVDKATITVKGVKAGKATVLVTDSKKVTGSLSITVVDGVVVDKAKTSIAVGKEDVINISGGTTPYTAASKDEKIATTTVKDAKLTIKGVKVGSTTITVTDKNKKTATVVVTVTK
;
A
#
# COMPACT_ATOMS: atom_id res chain seq x y z
N SER A 1 -31.98 -20.98 -20.96
CA SER A 1 -30.61 -21.15 -21.32
C SER A 1 -29.67 -20.35 -20.47
N CYS A 2 -28.61 -20.92 -20.21
CA CYS A 2 -27.56 -20.31 -19.41
C CYS A 2 -26.65 -19.40 -20.21
N SER A 3 -27.09 -18.95 -21.32
CA SER A 3 -26.30 -18.10 -22.19
C SER A 3 -26.00 -16.73 -21.61
N ASP A 4 -26.72 -16.36 -20.61
CA ASP A 4 -26.45 -15.16 -19.85
C ASP A 4 -25.07 -15.17 -19.20
N ASP A 5 -24.46 -16.34 -19.11
CA ASP A 5 -23.09 -16.44 -18.64
C ASP A 5 -22.08 -15.86 -19.64
N ASP A 6 -22.55 -15.48 -20.80
CA ASP A 6 -21.70 -14.89 -21.82
C ASP A 6 -21.44 -13.40 -21.59
N ASP A 7 -21.76 -12.90 -20.42
CA ASP A 7 -21.40 -11.54 -20.09
C ASP A 7 -19.85 -11.45 -20.01
N ASN A 8 -19.28 -10.84 -21.04
CA ASN A 8 -17.84 -10.66 -21.15
C ASN A 8 -17.33 -9.45 -20.37
N THR A 9 -18.15 -8.87 -19.51
CA THR A 9 -17.72 -7.73 -18.71
C THR A 9 -16.61 -8.17 -17.78
N PRO A 10 -15.41 -7.60 -17.88
CA PRO A 10 -14.31 -7.98 -17.00
C PRO A 10 -14.65 -7.73 -15.53
N ALA A 11 -14.14 -8.58 -14.67
CA ALA A 11 -14.25 -8.39 -13.24
C ALA A 11 -13.59 -7.07 -12.84
N ILE A 12 -14.12 -6.43 -11.82
CA ILE A 12 -13.51 -5.22 -11.27
C ILE A 12 -12.25 -5.61 -10.52
N LYS A 13 -11.16 -4.93 -10.85
CA LYS A 13 -9.84 -5.16 -10.26
C LYS A 13 -9.26 -3.84 -9.77
N PHE A 14 -8.34 -3.94 -8.83
CA PHE A 14 -7.74 -2.79 -8.17
C PHE A 14 -6.23 -2.83 -8.28
N ASN A 15 -5.61 -1.67 -8.45
CA ASN A 15 -4.17 -1.51 -8.41
C ASN A 15 -3.82 -0.29 -7.54
N PRO A 16 -3.24 -0.48 -6.36
CA PRO A 16 -2.87 -1.76 -5.73
C PRO A 16 -4.10 -2.60 -5.33
N SER A 17 -3.89 -3.90 -5.17
CA SER A 17 -4.98 -4.85 -4.89
C SER A 17 -5.41 -4.88 -3.42
N THR A 18 -4.62 -4.30 -2.53
CA THR A 18 -4.95 -4.06 -1.13
C THR A 18 -4.38 -2.70 -0.73
N VAL A 19 -4.93 -2.10 0.31
CA VAL A 19 -4.49 -0.79 0.78
C VAL A 19 -4.09 -0.89 2.25
N SER A 20 -2.91 -0.32 2.54
CA SER A 20 -2.47 -0.07 3.91
C SER A 20 -2.16 1.42 4.00
N VAL A 21 -2.87 2.13 4.84
CA VAL A 21 -2.76 3.58 4.94
C VAL A 21 -2.70 3.99 6.41
N ALA A 22 -1.95 5.03 6.70
CA ALA A 22 -1.89 5.57 8.05
C ALA A 22 -3.14 6.37 8.38
N VAL A 23 -3.43 6.51 9.68
CA VAL A 23 -4.46 7.41 10.14
C VAL A 23 -4.16 8.82 9.61
N GLY A 24 -5.14 9.43 8.96
CA GLY A 24 -4.98 10.73 8.32
C GLY A 24 -4.35 10.71 6.94
N GLY A 25 -3.80 9.57 6.52
CA GLY A 25 -3.18 9.41 5.21
C GLY A 25 -4.17 9.02 4.14
N THR A 26 -3.75 9.12 2.89
CA THR A 26 -4.57 8.76 1.74
C THR A 26 -3.80 7.84 0.81
N GLN A 27 -4.54 7.05 0.05
CA GLN A 27 -3.98 6.18 -0.98
C GLN A 27 -4.90 6.21 -2.19
N ASN A 28 -4.34 6.49 -3.34
CA ASN A 28 -5.07 6.39 -4.61
C ASN A 28 -4.99 4.95 -5.11
N VAL A 29 -6.11 4.47 -5.65
CA VAL A 29 -6.22 3.13 -6.20
C VAL A 29 -6.87 3.23 -7.56
N LYS A 30 -6.27 2.63 -8.56
CA LYS A 30 -6.84 2.57 -9.90
C LYS A 30 -7.80 1.39 -9.99
N VAL A 31 -8.95 1.64 -10.61
CA VAL A 31 -9.99 0.64 -10.80
C VAL A 31 -10.03 0.29 -12.28
N ALA A 32 -10.06 -1.00 -12.57
CA ALA A 32 -10.19 -1.50 -13.94
C ALA A 32 -11.30 -2.54 -13.99
N GLY A 33 -11.77 -2.84 -15.19
CA GLY A 33 -12.87 -3.78 -15.40
C GLY A 33 -14.21 -3.11 -15.25
N GLY A 34 -15.26 -3.93 -15.26
CA GLY A 34 -16.60 -3.40 -15.28
C GLY A 34 -16.86 -2.56 -16.53
N ASP A 35 -17.78 -1.61 -16.44
CA ASP A 35 -18.15 -0.74 -17.56
C ASP A 35 -17.49 0.66 -17.50
N GLY A 36 -16.62 0.88 -16.53
CA GLY A 36 -15.88 2.14 -16.42
C GLY A 36 -16.59 3.24 -15.63
N THR A 37 -17.82 3.04 -15.23
CA THR A 37 -18.56 3.99 -14.39
C THR A 37 -18.73 3.37 -13.00
N TYR A 38 -18.11 3.98 -12.00
CA TYR A 38 -18.01 3.35 -10.68
C TYR A 38 -18.62 4.19 -9.57
N THR A 39 -19.20 3.49 -8.60
CA THR A 39 -19.48 4.04 -7.28
C THR A 39 -18.72 3.22 -6.25
N ALA A 40 -18.39 3.82 -5.12
CA ALA A 40 -17.64 3.14 -4.07
C ALA A 40 -18.27 3.44 -2.70
N LYS A 41 -18.22 2.45 -1.85
CA LYS A 41 -18.76 2.57 -0.49
C LYS A 41 -17.84 1.85 0.50
N SER A 42 -17.51 2.53 1.59
CA SER A 42 -16.77 1.92 2.69
C SER A 42 -17.71 1.14 3.59
N SER A 43 -17.27 -0.01 4.07
CA SER A 43 -18.00 -0.80 5.05
C SER A 43 -18.06 -0.10 6.42
N ASP A 44 -17.14 0.84 6.68
CA ASP A 44 -17.09 1.57 7.94
C ASP A 44 -16.39 2.91 7.71
N ASP A 45 -17.18 3.97 7.58
CA ASP A 45 -16.66 5.33 7.37
C ASP A 45 -15.91 5.87 8.58
N LYS A 46 -16.10 5.27 9.74
CA LYS A 46 -15.33 5.65 10.94
C LYS A 46 -13.90 5.13 10.89
N THR A 47 -13.67 4.09 10.11
CA THR A 47 -12.33 3.52 9.92
C THR A 47 -11.66 4.08 8.68
N ALA A 48 -12.36 4.09 7.55
CA ALA A 48 -11.82 4.59 6.28
C ALA A 48 -12.94 5.17 5.44
N THR A 49 -12.65 6.27 4.75
CA THR A 49 -13.58 6.87 3.78
C THR A 49 -13.03 6.69 2.38
N VAL A 50 -13.90 6.77 1.39
CA VAL A 50 -13.53 6.60 0.00
C VAL A 50 -14.24 7.65 -0.86
N THR A 51 -13.53 8.16 -1.86
CA THR A 51 -14.10 9.03 -2.90
C THR A 51 -13.75 8.45 -4.26
N VAL A 52 -14.56 8.78 -5.26
CA VAL A 52 -14.36 8.28 -6.63
C VAL A 52 -14.20 9.47 -7.57
N ASP A 53 -13.18 9.39 -8.42
CA ASP A 53 -13.00 10.29 -9.54
C ASP A 53 -12.69 9.44 -10.78
N LYS A 54 -13.69 9.23 -11.64
CA LYS A 54 -13.58 8.36 -12.82
C LYS A 54 -13.12 6.96 -12.40
N ALA A 55 -11.94 6.51 -12.87
CA ALA A 55 -11.39 5.19 -12.58
C ALA A 55 -10.37 5.21 -11.43
N THR A 56 -10.33 6.28 -10.66
CA THR A 56 -9.46 6.38 -9.49
C THR A 56 -10.32 6.56 -8.25
N ILE A 57 -10.07 5.72 -7.26
CA ILE A 57 -10.66 5.93 -5.94
C ILE A 57 -9.56 6.40 -5.00
N THR A 58 -9.92 7.26 -4.06
CA THR A 58 -9.02 7.72 -3.01
C THR A 58 -9.54 7.23 -1.68
N VAL A 59 -8.71 6.46 -0.99
CA VAL A 59 -9.03 5.93 0.34
C VAL A 59 -8.32 6.80 1.38
N LYS A 60 -9.06 7.23 2.39
CA LYS A 60 -8.50 7.99 3.50
C LYS A 60 -8.67 7.20 4.80
N GLY A 61 -7.57 7.03 5.55
CA GLY A 61 -7.59 6.42 6.86
C GLY A 61 -8.12 7.40 7.90
N VAL A 62 -9.05 6.95 8.73
CA VAL A 62 -9.67 7.76 9.78
C VAL A 62 -9.28 7.25 11.15
N LYS A 63 -9.32 5.94 11.35
CA LYS A 63 -9.04 5.29 12.62
C LYS A 63 -8.40 3.94 12.34
N ALA A 64 -7.49 3.53 13.20
CA ALA A 64 -6.84 2.22 13.08
C ALA A 64 -7.87 1.09 13.06
N GLY A 65 -7.72 0.17 12.14
CA GLY A 65 -8.65 -0.94 11.96
C GLY A 65 -8.71 -1.39 10.52
N LYS A 66 -9.72 -2.17 10.21
CA LYS A 66 -9.94 -2.72 8.88
C LYS A 66 -11.30 -2.33 8.35
N ALA A 67 -11.35 -2.10 7.05
CA ALA A 67 -12.59 -1.84 6.34
C ALA A 67 -12.49 -2.46 4.95
N THR A 68 -13.62 -2.59 4.30
CA THR A 68 -13.68 -3.05 2.91
C THR A 68 -14.37 -1.97 2.09
N VAL A 69 -13.81 -1.64 0.94
CA VAL A 69 -14.45 -0.77 -0.02
C VAL A 69 -15.12 -1.64 -1.08
N LEU A 70 -16.42 -1.45 -1.26
CA LEU A 70 -17.17 -2.10 -2.31
C LEU A 70 -17.30 -1.13 -3.46
N VAL A 71 -16.82 -1.53 -4.63
CA VAL A 71 -16.94 -0.76 -5.87
C VAL A 71 -17.97 -1.47 -6.76
N THR A 72 -18.90 -0.69 -7.30
CA THR A 72 -19.97 -1.20 -8.14
C THR A 72 -20.00 -0.38 -9.41
N ASP A 73 -20.13 -1.05 -10.56
CA ASP A 73 -20.30 -0.34 -11.83
C ASP A 73 -21.79 -0.10 -12.12
N SER A 74 -22.11 0.54 -13.25
CA SER A 74 -23.50 0.87 -13.57
C SER A 74 -24.33 -0.36 -13.92
N LYS A 75 -23.70 -1.49 -14.21
CA LYS A 75 -24.37 -2.76 -14.48
C LYS A 75 -24.39 -3.70 -13.28
N LYS A 76 -24.06 -3.19 -12.09
CA LYS A 76 -24.10 -3.95 -10.84
C LYS A 76 -22.97 -4.98 -10.69
N VAL A 77 -21.94 -4.93 -11.52
CA VAL A 77 -20.72 -5.71 -11.28
C VAL A 77 -20.01 -5.11 -10.09
N THR A 78 -19.53 -5.94 -9.18
CA THR A 78 -18.92 -5.47 -7.93
C THR A 78 -17.50 -5.98 -7.78
N GLY A 79 -16.70 -5.25 -7.03
CA GLY A 79 -15.38 -5.67 -6.59
C GLY A 79 -15.15 -5.17 -5.18
N SER A 80 -14.37 -5.91 -4.41
CA SER A 80 -14.07 -5.58 -3.01
C SER A 80 -12.58 -5.31 -2.84
N LEU A 81 -12.27 -4.24 -2.11
CA LEU A 81 -10.90 -3.83 -1.82
C LEU A 81 -10.71 -3.81 -0.31
N SER A 82 -9.71 -4.56 0.17
CA SER A 82 -9.39 -4.62 1.59
C SER A 82 -8.55 -3.42 1.99
N ILE A 83 -8.96 -2.75 3.06
CA ILE A 83 -8.28 -1.58 3.61
C ILE A 83 -7.81 -1.91 5.02
N THR A 84 -6.55 -1.61 5.31
CA THR A 84 -6.01 -1.62 6.66
C THR A 84 -5.56 -0.19 6.99
N VAL A 85 -6.06 0.34 8.09
CA VAL A 85 -5.64 1.65 8.61
C VAL A 85 -4.74 1.42 9.81
N VAL A 86 -3.56 1.99 9.78
CA VAL A 86 -2.48 1.75 10.75
C VAL A 86 -2.27 3.01 11.58
N ASP A 87 -2.20 2.85 12.89
CA ASP A 87 -1.77 3.93 13.78
C ASP A 87 -0.25 3.84 13.91
N GLY A 88 0.46 4.70 13.21
CA GLY A 88 1.91 4.74 13.21
C GLY A 88 2.51 4.77 11.82
N VAL A 89 3.70 4.20 11.69
CA VAL A 89 4.50 4.28 10.47
C VAL A 89 4.02 3.28 9.42
N VAL A 90 3.96 3.75 8.17
CA VAL A 90 3.60 2.92 7.02
C VAL A 90 4.70 3.07 5.97
N VAL A 91 5.10 1.95 5.39
CA VAL A 91 6.01 1.91 4.24
C VAL A 91 5.23 1.44 3.02
N ASP A 92 5.51 2.00 1.85
CA ASP A 92 4.77 1.65 0.63
C ASP A 92 5.19 0.30 0.04
N LYS A 93 6.32 -0.25 0.48
CA LYS A 93 6.75 -1.61 0.13
C LYS A 93 7.25 -2.30 1.39
N ALA A 94 6.62 -3.40 1.74
CA ALA A 94 7.07 -4.21 2.89
C ALA A 94 8.17 -5.20 2.50
N LYS A 95 8.39 -5.40 1.20
CA LYS A 95 9.41 -6.30 0.67
C LYS A 95 10.03 -5.67 -0.57
N THR A 96 11.32 -5.89 -0.76
CA THR A 96 12.01 -5.46 -1.98
C THR A 96 13.14 -6.43 -2.31
N SER A 97 13.42 -6.57 -3.60
CA SER A 97 14.58 -7.30 -4.12
C SER A 97 15.46 -6.33 -4.88
N ILE A 98 16.73 -6.28 -4.52
CA ILE A 98 17.68 -5.30 -5.05
C ILE A 98 18.94 -6.05 -5.49
N ALA A 99 19.48 -5.75 -6.68
CA ALA A 99 20.77 -6.30 -7.08
C ALA A 99 21.89 -5.61 -6.30
N VAL A 100 23.01 -6.31 -6.13
CA VAL A 100 24.21 -5.75 -5.50
C VAL A 100 24.61 -4.45 -6.21
N GLY A 101 24.85 -3.40 -5.45
CA GLY A 101 25.23 -2.08 -5.97
C GLY A 101 24.08 -1.22 -6.43
N LYS A 102 22.86 -1.74 -6.43
CA LYS A 102 21.67 -0.99 -6.80
C LYS A 102 20.93 -0.48 -5.57
N GLU A 103 20.00 0.43 -5.81
CA GLU A 103 19.22 1.04 -4.76
C GLU A 103 17.73 0.91 -5.06
N ASP A 104 16.92 0.93 -4.00
CA ASP A 104 15.47 1.08 -4.11
C ASP A 104 15.03 2.15 -3.11
N VAL A 105 14.03 2.92 -3.51
CA VAL A 105 13.47 3.98 -2.68
C VAL A 105 12.10 3.55 -2.20
N ILE A 106 11.90 3.64 -0.89
CA ILE A 106 10.64 3.30 -0.23
C ILE A 106 10.11 4.55 0.42
N ASN A 107 8.83 4.84 0.18
CA ASN A 107 8.20 6.01 0.76
C ASN A 107 7.63 5.66 2.14
N ILE A 108 7.88 6.54 3.09
CA ILE A 108 7.42 6.40 4.48
C ILE A 108 6.30 7.41 4.71
N SER A 109 5.28 6.99 5.44
CA SER A 109 4.19 7.88 5.82
C SER A 109 3.68 7.54 7.21
N GLY A 110 2.80 8.39 7.73
CA GLY A 110 2.18 8.17 9.02
C GLY A 110 3.11 8.38 10.21
N GLY A 111 2.59 8.12 11.39
CA GLY A 111 3.31 8.35 12.62
C GLY A 111 3.71 9.81 12.80
N THR A 112 4.78 10.01 13.52
CA THR A 112 5.30 11.35 13.84
C THR A 112 6.75 11.46 13.37
N THR A 113 7.05 12.46 12.54
CA THR A 113 8.43 12.70 12.08
C THR A 113 9.30 13.25 13.20
N PRO A 114 10.62 13.07 13.15
CA PRO A 114 11.38 12.48 12.04
C PRO A 114 11.39 10.95 12.07
N TYR A 115 11.75 10.37 10.94
CA TYR A 115 11.94 8.93 10.80
C TYR A 115 13.42 8.58 10.85
N THR A 116 13.71 7.39 11.41
CA THR A 116 15.03 6.77 11.32
C THR A 116 14.87 5.36 10.77
N ALA A 117 15.94 4.82 10.23
CA ALA A 117 15.95 3.45 9.73
C ALA A 117 17.23 2.76 10.13
N ALA A 118 17.13 1.46 10.38
CA ALA A 118 18.28 0.64 10.71
C ALA A 118 18.18 -0.69 9.98
N SER A 119 19.31 -1.13 9.41
CA SER A 119 19.44 -2.45 8.82
C SER A 119 19.91 -3.42 9.89
N LYS A 120 19.28 -4.58 9.94
CA LYS A 120 19.72 -5.65 10.86
C LYS A 120 21.10 -6.16 10.48
N ASP A 121 21.47 -6.12 9.20
CA ASP A 121 22.79 -6.51 8.72
C ASP A 121 23.25 -5.55 7.62
N GLU A 122 24.07 -4.59 8.00
CA GLU A 122 24.60 -3.57 7.10
C GLU A 122 25.60 -4.14 6.08
N LYS A 123 26.08 -5.34 6.29
CA LYS A 123 26.91 -6.02 5.30
C LYS A 123 26.11 -6.49 4.10
N ILE A 124 24.79 -6.67 4.27
CA ILE A 124 23.89 -7.10 3.20
C ILE A 124 23.21 -5.89 2.55
N ALA A 125 22.70 -4.96 3.34
CA ALA A 125 22.03 -3.76 2.83
C ALA A 125 22.21 -2.61 3.80
N THR A 126 22.39 -1.42 3.25
CA THR A 126 22.51 -0.18 4.01
C THR A 126 21.31 0.72 3.73
N THR A 127 21.07 1.68 4.63
CA THR A 127 19.92 2.57 4.54
C THR A 127 20.33 4.02 4.73
N THR A 128 19.60 4.91 4.07
CA THR A 128 19.61 6.35 4.36
C THR A 128 18.17 6.83 4.35
N VAL A 129 17.86 7.77 5.23
CA VAL A 129 16.56 8.41 5.29
C VAL A 129 16.72 9.89 5.04
N LYS A 130 15.95 10.42 4.10
CA LYS A 130 15.84 11.85 3.87
C LYS A 130 14.35 12.19 3.85
N ASP A 131 13.91 12.96 4.83
CA ASP A 131 12.50 13.30 5.02
C ASP A 131 11.67 12.01 5.09
N ALA A 132 10.76 11.78 4.16
CA ALA A 132 9.90 10.61 4.13
C ALA A 132 10.35 9.56 3.12
N LYS A 133 11.61 9.61 2.70
CA LYS A 133 12.16 8.66 1.73
C LYS A 133 13.27 7.83 2.35
N LEU A 134 13.09 6.51 2.27
CA LEU A 134 14.08 5.53 2.69
C LEU A 134 14.75 4.99 1.43
N THR A 135 16.06 5.17 1.33
CA THR A 135 16.86 4.58 0.25
C THR A 135 17.59 3.37 0.81
N ILE A 136 17.43 2.23 0.18
CA ILE A 136 18.08 0.98 0.56
C ILE A 136 19.05 0.60 -0.54
N LYS A 137 20.31 0.35 -0.17
CA LYS A 137 21.37 -0.05 -1.11
C LYS A 137 21.77 -1.50 -0.84
N GLY A 138 21.77 -2.33 -1.90
CA GLY A 138 22.26 -3.70 -1.82
C GLY A 138 23.77 -3.73 -1.79
N VAL A 139 24.36 -4.43 -0.83
CA VAL A 139 25.80 -4.50 -0.63
C VAL A 139 26.32 -5.90 -0.96
N LYS A 140 25.64 -6.94 -0.49
CA LYS A 140 26.05 -8.33 -0.62
C LYS A 140 24.82 -9.20 -0.75
N VAL A 141 24.91 -10.27 -1.54
CA VAL A 141 23.83 -11.23 -1.69
C VAL A 141 23.42 -11.79 -0.32
N GLY A 142 22.13 -11.79 -0.06
CA GLY A 142 21.56 -12.28 1.18
C GLY A 142 20.24 -11.59 1.47
N SER A 143 19.71 -11.79 2.66
CA SER A 143 18.48 -11.16 3.11
C SER A 143 18.68 -10.50 4.46
N THR A 144 18.04 -9.35 4.65
CA THR A 144 18.03 -8.65 5.92
C THR A 144 16.71 -7.90 6.07
N THR A 145 16.47 -7.38 7.26
CA THR A 145 15.28 -6.59 7.57
C THR A 145 15.69 -5.18 7.95
N ILE A 146 15.00 -4.20 7.35
CA ILE A 146 15.14 -2.80 7.70
C ILE A 146 13.98 -2.44 8.62
N THR A 147 14.27 -1.77 9.73
CA THR A 147 13.25 -1.24 10.63
C THR A 147 13.23 0.28 10.53
N VAL A 148 12.06 0.82 10.20
CA VAL A 148 11.81 2.26 10.19
C VAL A 148 11.11 2.61 11.49
N THR A 149 11.58 3.65 12.16
CA THR A 149 11.06 4.07 13.47
C THR A 149 10.70 5.54 13.40
N ASP A 150 9.54 5.91 13.97
CA ASP A 150 9.13 7.31 14.07
C ASP A 150 9.57 7.92 15.40
N LYS A 151 9.21 9.19 15.61
CA LYS A 151 9.56 9.91 16.83
C LYS A 151 8.98 9.26 18.09
N ASN A 152 7.82 8.63 17.99
CA ASN A 152 7.12 8.01 19.10
C ASN A 152 7.43 6.52 19.25
N LYS A 153 8.49 6.03 18.58
CA LYS A 153 8.94 4.64 18.64
C LYS A 153 8.01 3.64 17.95
N LYS A 154 7.08 4.12 17.15
CA LYS A 154 6.29 3.24 16.28
C LYS A 154 7.18 2.77 15.14
N THR A 155 7.00 1.54 14.70
CA THR A 155 7.89 0.93 13.71
C THR A 155 7.14 0.30 12.54
N ALA A 156 7.84 0.19 11.41
CA ALA A 156 7.45 -0.61 10.27
C ALA A 156 8.70 -1.29 9.73
N THR A 157 8.54 -2.43 9.09
CA THR A 157 9.68 -3.21 8.59
C THR A 157 9.61 -3.40 7.09
N VAL A 158 10.80 -3.51 6.48
CA VAL A 158 10.97 -3.86 5.07
C VAL A 158 11.92 -5.05 5.01
N VAL A 159 11.47 -6.14 4.40
CA VAL A 159 12.32 -7.30 4.15
C VAL A 159 13.05 -7.08 2.83
N VAL A 160 14.37 -7.12 2.87
CA VAL A 160 15.22 -6.86 1.72
C VAL A 160 15.93 -8.14 1.32
N THR A 161 15.82 -8.50 0.06
CA THR A 161 16.61 -9.58 -0.55
C THR A 161 17.57 -8.93 -1.55
N VAL A 162 18.86 -9.17 -1.35
CA VAL A 162 19.89 -8.69 -2.26
C VAL A 162 20.31 -9.84 -3.16
N THR A 163 20.24 -9.62 -4.47
CA THR A 163 20.54 -10.62 -5.50
C THR A 163 21.81 -10.22 -6.26
N LYS A 164 22.29 -11.12 -7.10
CA LYS A 164 23.46 -10.81 -7.94
C LYS A 164 23.23 -9.63 -8.87
#